data_0a690d1dd58ebedb1aeee10b2994c9a7
#
_entry.id   0a690d1dd58ebedb1aeee10b2994c9a7
#
_cell.length_a   1.000
_cell.length_b   1.000
_cell.length_c   1.000
_cell.angle_alpha   90.00
_cell.angle_beta   90.00
_cell.angle_gamma   90.00
#
_symmetry.space_group_name_H-M   'P 1'
#
loop_
_entity.id
_entity.type
_entity.pdbx_description
1 polymer ?
#
loop_
_entity_poly.entity_id
_entity_poly.type
_entity_poly.pdbx_seq_one_letter_code
_entity_poly.pdbx_strand_id
1 'polypeptide(L)'
;MLRPALAIYDAINELKADGVEIATVNVALCAGMGALIAGAGTKGQRKSMANARFLLQKTGMDGVFRGQASDIALEVANIKKWNEVINAEFSKVTGQPMDKINSDLSRDFYLSSDEAVRYGLIDEVLMPTFSKRQPATNQMLDIGFFQSGQKYQG
;
A
#
# COMPACT_ATOMS: atom_id res chain seq x y z
N MET A 1 10.67 12.01 0.07
CA MET A 1 9.38 12.09 -0.68
C MET A 1 8.12 12.30 0.20
N LEU A 2 8.27 12.88 1.39
CA LEU A 2 7.18 13.04 2.36
C LEU A 2 6.04 13.96 1.87
N ARG A 3 6.36 15.17 1.41
CA ARG A 3 5.36 16.19 1.04
C ARG A 3 4.39 15.76 -0.06
N PRO A 4 4.83 15.15 -1.18
CA PRO A 4 3.89 14.67 -2.21
C PRO A 4 2.93 13.60 -1.70
N ALA A 5 3.39 12.72 -0.81
CA ALA A 5 2.55 11.65 -0.27
C ALA A 5 1.48 12.19 0.69
N LEU A 6 1.79 13.22 1.49
CA LEU A 6 0.79 13.90 2.32
C LEU A 6 -0.25 14.63 1.47
N ALA A 7 0.14 15.25 0.37
CA ALA A 7 -0.81 15.89 -0.55
C ALA A 7 -1.80 14.88 -1.16
N ILE A 8 -1.32 13.67 -1.50
CA ILE A 8 -2.21 12.58 -1.96
C ILE A 8 -3.15 12.13 -0.84
N TYR A 9 -2.63 11.98 0.39
CA TYR A 9 -3.42 11.61 1.55
C TYR A 9 -4.50 12.64 1.86
N ASP A 10 -4.17 13.92 1.80
CA ASP A 10 -5.11 15.04 2.02
C ASP A 10 -6.19 15.05 0.93
N ALA A 11 -5.82 14.88 -0.35
CA ALA A 11 -6.78 14.80 -1.45
C ALA A 11 -7.77 13.62 -1.30
N ILE A 12 -7.29 12.47 -0.81
CA ILE A 12 -8.16 11.33 -0.50
C ILE A 12 -9.16 11.70 0.59
N ASN A 13 -8.70 12.36 1.66
CA ASN A 13 -9.57 12.76 2.77
C ASN A 13 -10.58 13.85 2.36
N GLU A 14 -10.19 14.77 1.48
CA GLU A 14 -11.08 15.79 0.91
C GLU A 14 -12.21 15.14 0.08
N LEU A 15 -11.86 14.23 -0.83
CA LEU A 15 -12.86 13.50 -1.62
C LEU A 15 -13.82 12.69 -0.74
N LYS A 16 -13.31 12.09 0.35
CA LYS A 16 -14.16 11.37 1.32
C LYS A 16 -15.08 12.32 2.06
N ALA A 17 -14.63 13.54 2.38
CA ALA A 17 -15.47 14.56 3.01
C ALA A 17 -16.62 15.01 2.07
N ASP A 18 -16.38 15.00 0.76
CA ASP A 18 -17.39 15.25 -0.28
C ASP A 18 -18.35 14.06 -0.51
N GLY A 19 -18.20 12.98 0.26
CA GLY A 19 -19.07 11.80 0.19
C GLY A 19 -18.65 10.78 -0.88
N VAL A 20 -17.44 10.89 -1.47
CA VAL A 20 -16.93 9.93 -2.43
C VAL A 20 -16.36 8.72 -1.71
N GLU A 21 -16.81 7.51 -2.07
CA GLU A 21 -16.21 6.27 -1.57
C GLU A 21 -14.92 5.95 -2.33
N ILE A 22 -13.83 5.77 -1.58
CA ILE A 22 -12.51 5.48 -2.14
C ILE A 22 -12.07 4.07 -1.73
N ALA A 23 -11.95 3.20 -2.72
CA ALA A 23 -11.37 1.88 -2.53
C ALA A 23 -9.84 1.93 -2.71
N THR A 24 -9.12 1.26 -1.82
CA THR A 24 -7.68 1.08 -1.92
C THR A 24 -7.31 -0.39 -1.97
N VAL A 25 -6.33 -0.74 -2.80
CA VAL A 25 -5.83 -2.12 -2.91
C VAL A 25 -4.32 -2.14 -2.87
N ASN A 26 -3.75 -2.80 -1.86
CA ASN A 26 -2.32 -3.11 -1.85
C ASN A 26 -2.05 -4.39 -2.65
N VAL A 27 -1.24 -4.28 -3.71
CA VAL A 27 -0.94 -5.40 -4.60
C VAL A 27 0.37 -6.10 -4.24
N ALA A 28 1.34 -5.37 -3.66
CA ALA A 28 2.68 -5.90 -3.36
C ALA A 28 3.21 -5.39 -2.01
N LEU A 29 4.08 -4.39 -2.01
CA LEU A 29 4.63 -3.77 -0.81
C LEU A 29 4.20 -2.31 -0.71
N CYS A 30 3.53 -1.96 0.38
CA CYS A 30 3.26 -0.59 0.77
C CYS A 30 4.13 -0.21 1.97
N ALA A 31 5.07 0.71 1.76
CA ALA A 31 6.03 1.14 2.78
C ALA A 31 5.82 2.60 3.19
N GLY A 32 6.00 2.90 4.48
CA GLY A 32 5.93 4.24 5.05
C GLY A 32 4.66 4.98 4.67
N MET A 33 4.77 6.08 3.94
CA MET A 33 3.63 6.87 3.47
C MET A 33 2.70 6.10 2.53
N GLY A 34 3.21 5.10 1.77
CA GLY A 34 2.38 4.20 0.96
C GLY A 34 1.40 3.39 1.81
N ALA A 35 1.85 2.92 2.99
CA ALA A 35 0.97 2.21 3.93
C ALA A 35 -0.13 3.13 4.49
N LEU A 36 0.19 4.40 4.77
CA LEU A 36 -0.79 5.39 5.21
C LEU A 36 -1.83 5.66 4.12
N ILE A 37 -1.41 5.84 2.86
CA ILE A 37 -2.29 6.04 1.71
C ILE A 37 -3.20 4.82 1.50
N ALA A 38 -2.66 3.60 1.60
CA ALA A 38 -3.45 2.38 1.51
C ALA A 38 -4.53 2.30 2.60
N GLY A 39 -4.20 2.74 3.81
CA GLY A 39 -5.13 2.82 4.93
C GLY A 39 -6.13 3.99 4.85
N ALA A 40 -5.87 5.00 4.00
CA ALA A 40 -6.72 6.19 3.88
C ALA A 40 -8.05 5.95 3.17
N GLY A 41 -8.23 4.82 2.50
CA GLY A 41 -9.48 4.46 1.85
C GLY A 41 -10.70 4.49 2.79
N THR A 42 -11.89 4.46 2.21
CA THR A 42 -13.13 4.35 2.98
C THR A 42 -13.16 3.05 3.75
N LYS A 43 -13.57 3.09 5.03
CA LYS A 43 -13.71 1.87 5.85
C LYS A 43 -14.63 0.85 5.15
N GLY A 44 -14.19 -0.41 5.12
CA GLY A 44 -14.83 -1.49 4.38
C GLY A 44 -14.34 -1.62 2.92
N GLN A 45 -13.60 -0.65 2.39
CA GLN A 45 -13.09 -0.65 1.02
C GLN A 45 -11.56 -0.71 0.93
N ARG A 46 -10.86 -0.90 2.06
CA ARG A 46 -9.40 -1.00 2.12
C ARG A 46 -8.98 -2.45 2.01
N LYS A 47 -8.35 -2.82 0.91
CA LYS A 47 -8.08 -4.22 0.57
C LYS A 47 -6.59 -4.48 0.34
N SER A 48 -6.18 -5.74 0.43
CA SER A 48 -4.83 -6.17 0.13
C SER A 48 -4.82 -7.55 -0.51
N MET A 49 -3.90 -7.80 -1.43
CA MET A 49 -3.65 -9.16 -1.93
C MET A 49 -3.03 -10.03 -0.83
N ALA A 50 -3.29 -11.33 -0.86
CA ALA A 50 -2.85 -12.27 0.19
C ALA A 50 -1.33 -12.26 0.44
N ASN A 51 -0.53 -12.11 -0.61
CA ASN A 51 0.93 -12.09 -0.53
C ASN A 51 1.53 -10.69 -0.38
N ALA A 52 0.71 -9.67 -0.32
CA ALA A 52 1.19 -8.30 -0.12
C ALA A 52 1.71 -8.09 1.31
N ARG A 53 2.49 -7.03 1.48
CA ARG A 53 3.11 -6.67 2.76
C ARG A 53 2.95 -5.18 3.01
N PHE A 54 2.99 -4.83 4.27
CA PHE A 54 3.04 -3.45 4.72
C PHE A 54 4.29 -3.25 5.56
N LEU A 55 4.90 -2.10 5.41
CA LEU A 55 6.01 -1.65 6.24
C LEU A 55 5.66 -0.28 6.81
N LEU A 56 5.41 -0.24 8.10
CA LEU A 56 5.22 1.01 8.83
C LEU A 56 6.58 1.46 9.34
N GLN A 57 7.01 2.65 8.95
CA GLN A 57 8.30 3.20 9.33
C GLN A 57 8.22 4.72 9.49
N LYS A 58 9.06 5.27 10.32
CA LYS A 58 9.27 6.72 10.44
C LYS A 58 9.93 7.28 9.19
N THR A 59 9.59 8.50 8.86
CA THR A 59 10.32 9.24 7.84
C THR A 59 11.67 9.65 8.39
N GLY A 60 12.72 9.32 7.63
CA GLY A 60 14.10 9.72 7.90
C GLY A 60 14.58 10.83 6.96
N MET A 61 15.86 11.13 7.02
CA MET A 61 16.52 12.04 6.09
C MET A 61 16.78 11.29 4.77
N ASP A 62 16.42 11.93 3.66
CA ASP A 62 16.69 11.38 2.33
C ASP A 62 18.16 11.67 1.94
N GLY A 63 19.04 10.69 2.16
CA GLY A 63 20.45 10.75 1.76
C GLY A 63 21.39 11.35 2.80
N VAL A 64 22.61 11.69 2.35
CA VAL A 64 23.66 12.26 3.22
C VAL A 64 23.46 13.77 3.35
N PHE A 65 23.11 14.21 4.53
CA PHE A 65 23.03 15.64 4.86
C PHE A 65 24.39 16.17 5.35
N ARG A 66 24.87 17.26 4.73
CA ARG A 66 26.10 17.93 5.13
C ARG A 66 25.78 19.40 5.38
N GLY A 67 26.20 19.91 6.54
CA GLY A 67 25.96 21.29 6.92
C GLY A 67 26.53 21.60 8.29
N GLN A 68 26.28 22.81 8.80
CA GLN A 68 26.63 23.16 10.15
C GLN A 68 25.79 22.37 11.16
N ALA A 69 26.29 22.15 12.35
CA ALA A 69 25.58 21.41 13.40
C ALA A 69 24.20 22.00 13.73
N SER A 70 24.10 23.36 13.69
CA SER A 70 22.84 24.09 13.85
C SER A 70 21.80 23.71 12.78
N ASP A 71 22.21 23.61 11.50
CA ASP A 71 21.33 23.31 10.38
C ASP A 71 20.84 21.86 10.45
N ILE A 72 21.75 20.95 10.81
CA ILE A 72 21.40 19.53 11.04
C ILE A 72 20.41 19.42 12.20
N ALA A 73 20.60 20.15 13.29
CA ALA A 73 19.69 20.14 14.42
C ALA A 73 18.28 20.64 14.06
N LEU A 74 18.19 21.69 13.23
CA LEU A 74 16.91 22.22 12.73
C LEU A 74 16.18 21.18 11.85
N GLU A 75 16.90 20.50 10.95
CA GLU A 75 16.30 19.49 10.08
C GLU A 75 15.82 18.27 10.88
N VAL A 76 16.60 17.79 11.86
CA VAL A 76 16.18 16.73 12.77
C VAL A 76 14.93 17.11 13.56
N ALA A 77 14.84 18.36 14.05
CA ALA A 77 13.66 18.86 14.75
C ALA A 77 12.43 18.90 13.82
N ASN A 78 12.61 19.30 12.57
CA ASN A 78 11.57 19.31 11.55
C ASN A 78 11.06 17.90 11.25
N ILE A 79 11.96 16.93 11.03
CA ILE A 79 11.60 15.53 10.79
C ILE A 79 10.85 14.92 11.99
N LYS A 80 11.25 15.25 13.22
CA LYS A 80 10.52 14.80 14.41
C LYS A 80 9.07 15.28 14.43
N LYS A 81 8.83 16.55 14.13
CA LYS A 81 7.47 17.12 14.04
C LYS A 81 6.63 16.41 12.97
N TRP A 82 7.21 16.14 11.80
CA TRP A 82 6.52 15.40 10.75
C TRP A 82 6.18 13.97 11.16
N ASN A 83 7.08 13.29 11.86
CA ASN A 83 6.81 11.94 12.36
C ASN A 83 5.67 11.92 13.40
N GLU A 84 5.56 12.95 14.24
CA GLU A 84 4.43 13.11 15.18
C GLU A 84 3.10 13.24 14.42
N VAL A 85 3.06 14.05 13.36
CA VAL A 85 1.88 14.19 12.50
C VAL A 85 1.51 12.86 11.83
N ILE A 86 2.49 12.15 11.24
CA ILE A 86 2.28 10.87 10.58
C ILE A 86 1.78 9.83 11.57
N ASN A 87 2.35 9.76 12.77
CA ASN A 87 1.91 8.84 13.81
C ASN A 87 0.46 9.11 14.24
N ALA A 88 0.07 10.38 14.32
CA ALA A 88 -1.32 10.76 14.59
C ALA A 88 -2.27 10.29 13.47
N GLU A 89 -1.86 10.42 12.20
CA GLU A 89 -2.66 9.94 11.09
C GLU A 89 -2.75 8.40 11.07
N PHE A 90 -1.66 7.67 11.35
CA PHE A 90 -1.72 6.23 11.54
C PHE A 90 -2.68 5.82 12.67
N SER A 91 -2.67 6.54 13.78
CA SER A 91 -3.60 6.29 14.90
C SER A 91 -5.06 6.46 14.45
N LYS A 92 -5.38 7.49 13.69
CA LYS A 92 -6.73 7.73 13.14
C LYS A 92 -7.17 6.63 12.17
N VAL A 93 -6.28 6.24 11.25
CA VAL A 93 -6.55 5.25 10.21
C VAL A 93 -6.75 3.85 10.80
N THR A 94 -5.88 3.46 11.73
CA THR A 94 -5.88 2.11 12.33
C THR A 94 -6.80 1.97 13.53
N GLY A 95 -7.10 3.08 14.22
CA GLY A 95 -7.80 3.07 15.50
C GLY A 95 -6.94 2.64 16.68
N GLN A 96 -5.62 2.47 16.49
CA GLN A 96 -4.69 2.13 17.56
C GLN A 96 -4.34 3.36 18.42
N PRO A 97 -4.09 3.20 19.72
CA PRO A 97 -3.69 4.31 20.58
C PRO A 97 -2.29 4.82 20.19
N MET A 98 -2.06 6.13 20.40
CA MET A 98 -0.81 6.80 20.05
C MET A 98 0.44 6.15 20.65
N ASP A 99 0.35 5.68 21.90
CA ASP A 99 1.49 5.05 22.60
C ASP A 99 1.91 3.75 21.88
N LYS A 100 0.92 2.97 21.40
CA LYS A 100 1.19 1.77 20.63
C LYS A 100 1.80 2.11 19.27
N ILE A 101 1.25 3.08 18.56
CA ILE A 101 1.80 3.56 17.29
C ILE A 101 3.25 4.04 17.46
N ASN A 102 3.54 4.84 18.48
CA ASN A 102 4.89 5.33 18.77
C ASN A 102 5.87 4.20 19.09
N SER A 103 5.41 3.17 19.81
CA SER A 103 6.20 1.98 20.14
C SER A 103 6.49 1.15 18.89
N ASP A 104 5.45 0.82 18.11
CA ASP A 104 5.55 -0.01 16.92
C ASP A 104 6.42 0.66 15.83
N LEU A 105 6.26 1.98 15.62
CA LEU A 105 7.06 2.74 14.67
C LEU A 105 8.45 3.14 15.22
N SER A 106 8.85 2.70 16.40
CA SER A 106 10.22 2.94 16.89
C SER A 106 11.28 2.28 16.01
N ARG A 107 10.92 1.22 15.31
CA ARG A 107 11.69 0.50 14.31
C ARG A 107 10.80 0.18 13.11
N ASP A 108 11.39 -0.38 12.06
CA ASP A 108 10.67 -0.90 10.91
C ASP A 108 9.70 -2.00 11.35
N PHE A 109 8.40 -1.74 11.15
CA PHE A 109 7.33 -2.63 11.58
C PHE A 109 6.63 -3.24 10.37
N TYR A 110 6.93 -4.52 10.12
CA TYR A 110 6.38 -5.27 9.01
C TYR A 110 5.08 -5.96 9.39
N LEU A 111 4.09 -5.90 8.50
CA LEU A 111 2.82 -6.59 8.61
C LEU A 111 2.52 -7.39 7.34
N SER A 112 2.10 -8.63 7.51
CA SER A 112 1.40 -9.38 6.46
C SER A 112 0.00 -8.79 6.26
N SER A 113 -0.69 -9.20 5.19
CA SER A 113 -2.05 -8.71 4.91
C SER A 113 -3.04 -9.06 6.05
N ASP A 114 -2.96 -10.28 6.62
CA ASP A 114 -3.80 -10.69 7.73
C ASP A 114 -3.49 -9.93 9.03
N GLU A 115 -2.22 -9.63 9.28
CA GLU A 115 -1.81 -8.81 10.42
C GLU A 115 -2.28 -7.36 10.24
N ALA A 116 -2.24 -6.83 9.03
CA ALA A 116 -2.73 -5.50 8.71
C ALA A 116 -4.24 -5.34 8.92
N VAL A 117 -5.04 -6.40 8.67
CA VAL A 117 -6.46 -6.44 9.03
C VAL A 117 -6.63 -6.39 10.55
N ARG A 118 -5.91 -7.24 11.30
CA ARG A 118 -5.98 -7.26 12.78
C ARG A 118 -5.48 -5.95 13.40
N TYR A 119 -4.54 -5.29 12.75
CA TYR A 119 -4.02 -4.00 13.16
C TYR A 119 -4.99 -2.84 12.89
N GLY A 120 -5.94 -3.03 11.97
CA GLY A 120 -6.93 -2.04 11.57
C GLY A 120 -6.48 -1.14 10.40
N LEU A 121 -5.36 -1.47 9.77
CA LEU A 121 -4.82 -0.70 8.63
C LEU A 121 -5.66 -0.89 7.37
N ILE A 122 -6.16 -2.11 7.16
CA ILE A 122 -7.04 -2.51 6.05
C ILE A 122 -8.24 -3.30 6.56
N ASP A 123 -9.20 -3.59 5.68
CA ASP A 123 -10.47 -4.23 6.03
C ASP A 123 -10.56 -5.68 5.54
N GLU A 124 -9.97 -6.00 4.38
CA GLU A 124 -10.15 -7.30 3.72
C GLU A 124 -8.89 -7.77 2.99
N VAL A 125 -8.64 -9.08 3.03
CA VAL A 125 -7.61 -9.74 2.22
C VAL A 125 -8.26 -10.40 1.01
N LEU A 126 -7.84 -10.00 -0.19
CA LEU A 126 -8.30 -10.58 -1.44
C LEU A 126 -7.56 -11.89 -1.69
N MET A 127 -8.30 -13.00 -1.67
CA MET A 127 -7.77 -14.29 -2.07
C MET A 127 -7.88 -14.47 -3.58
N PRO A 128 -6.84 -14.95 -4.27
CA PRO A 128 -6.94 -15.26 -5.69
C PRO A 128 -7.97 -16.37 -5.90
N THR A 129 -9.05 -16.04 -6.60
CA THR A 129 -10.09 -17.01 -6.94
C THR A 129 -9.61 -17.87 -8.10
N PHE A 130 -8.88 -18.94 -7.83
CA PHE A 130 -8.43 -19.89 -8.86
C PHE A 130 -9.59 -20.65 -9.54
N SER A 131 -10.80 -20.60 -8.98
CA SER A 131 -11.95 -21.40 -9.42
C SER A 131 -12.69 -20.86 -10.65
N LYS A 132 -12.30 -19.71 -11.22
CA LYS A 132 -13.01 -19.12 -12.37
C LYS A 132 -12.13 -18.81 -13.58
N ARG A 133 -10.94 -19.39 -13.69
CA ARG A 133 -10.39 -19.54 -15.02
C ARG A 133 -11.19 -20.65 -15.69
N GLN A 134 -12.19 -20.28 -16.47
CA GLN A 134 -12.64 -21.17 -17.54
C GLN A 134 -11.36 -21.64 -18.26
N PRO A 135 -11.18 -22.95 -18.49
CA PRO A 135 -10.10 -23.40 -19.33
C PRO A 135 -10.20 -22.56 -20.60
N ALA A 136 -9.08 -21.94 -20.99
CA ALA A 136 -9.04 -21.21 -22.24
C ALA A 136 -9.63 -22.15 -23.28
N THR A 137 -10.87 -21.89 -23.69
CA THR A 137 -11.51 -22.60 -24.77
C THR A 137 -10.52 -22.51 -25.90
N ASN A 138 -10.11 -23.65 -26.45
CA ASN A 138 -9.17 -23.81 -27.56
C ASN A 138 -9.63 -23.07 -28.83
N GLN A 139 -10.14 -21.87 -28.73
CA GLN A 139 -10.48 -20.99 -29.86
C GLN A 139 -9.22 -20.48 -30.58
N MET A 140 -8.02 -20.77 -30.05
CA MET A 140 -6.78 -20.47 -30.75
C MET A 140 -6.31 -21.58 -31.72
N LEU A 141 -6.99 -22.69 -31.76
CA LEU A 141 -6.69 -23.80 -32.70
C LEU A 141 -7.53 -23.75 -33.98
N ASP A 142 -8.50 -22.87 -34.11
CA ASP A 142 -9.28 -22.66 -35.35
C ASP A 142 -8.69 -21.58 -36.26
N ILE A 143 -7.49 -21.09 -35.99
CA ILE A 143 -6.74 -20.36 -37.00
C ILE A 143 -6.15 -21.42 -37.94
N GLY A 144 -6.80 -21.63 -39.07
CA GLY A 144 -6.59 -22.63 -40.12
C GLY A 144 -5.16 -22.86 -40.63
N PHE A 145 -4.22 -23.16 -39.74
CA PHE A 145 -2.82 -23.45 -40.06
C PHE A 145 -2.53 -24.96 -40.19
N PHE A 146 -3.51 -25.83 -39.96
CA PHE A 146 -3.34 -27.27 -40.07
C PHE A 146 -4.34 -27.95 -41.02
N GLN A 147 -4.75 -27.29 -42.11
CA GLN A 147 -5.41 -27.95 -43.22
C GLN A 147 -4.52 -27.96 -44.48
N SER A 148 -3.38 -28.61 -44.41
CA SER A 148 -2.68 -29.04 -45.60
C SER A 148 -2.08 -30.41 -45.36
N GLY A 149 -2.98 -31.41 -45.18
CA GLY A 149 -2.64 -32.82 -45.31
C GLY A 149 -2.46 -33.13 -46.79
N GLN A 150 -1.33 -32.80 -47.39
CA GLN A 150 -0.94 -33.44 -48.66
C GLN A 150 -0.52 -34.86 -48.37
N LYS A 151 -1.36 -35.80 -48.82
CA LYS A 151 -1.00 -37.21 -48.97
C LYS A 151 0.14 -37.28 -49.99
N TYR A 152 1.33 -37.63 -49.56
CA TYR A 152 2.33 -38.20 -50.46
C TYR A 152 1.93 -39.67 -50.74
N GLN A 153 1.44 -39.95 -51.95
CA GLN A 153 1.49 -41.27 -52.55
C GLN A 153 2.78 -41.36 -53.38
N GLY A 154 3.59 -42.36 -53.05
CA GLY A 154 4.76 -42.75 -53.80
C GLY A 154 5.39 -43.95 -53.13
#